data_467ae72a36957a64620fc5293700812d
#
_entry.id   467ae72a36957a64620fc5293700812d
#
_cell.length_a   1.000
_cell.length_b   1.000
_cell.length_c   1.000
_cell.angle_alpha   90.00
_cell.angle_beta   90.00
_cell.angle_gamma   90.00
#
_symmetry.space_group_name_H-M   'P 1'
#
loop_
_entity.id
_entity.type
_entity.pdbx_description
1 polymer ?
#
loop_
_entity_poly.entity_id
_entity_poly.type
_entity_poly.pdbx_seq_one_letter_code
_entity_poly.pdbx_strand_id
1 'polypeptide(L)'
;MVDQYELTLTAWQLPANKLSSNSFIEQLRLHCPRQQHWVGVDNPNTLISLQDTTKNLDSSPNPITSALAGSELVCDFVATQLVPGKLLSPNGAGGLLMSSLNIPQEADEEFNAWCTEEHVARLSRVPGVLSARRYKTTKGVQRYVNLYHLSSPEVQASEKWKEAVNTPWSTRLRPLFVDKLRILARPLK
;
A
#
# COMPACT_ATOMS: atom_id res chain seq x y z
N MET A 1 16.51 -15.87 15.00
CA MET A 1 15.16 -15.46 14.51
C MET A 1 15.37 -14.44 13.42
N VAL A 2 14.80 -14.64 12.24
CA VAL A 2 14.90 -13.65 11.14
C VAL A 2 13.92 -12.54 11.46
N ASP A 3 14.39 -11.29 11.57
CA ASP A 3 13.54 -10.14 11.77
C ASP A 3 12.53 -10.07 10.59
N GLN A 4 11.26 -10.23 10.90
CA GLN A 4 10.19 -10.09 9.93
C GLN A 4 9.77 -8.63 9.90
N TYR A 5 9.76 -8.04 8.69
CA TYR A 5 9.26 -6.69 8.48
C TYR A 5 7.75 -6.73 8.34
N GLU A 6 7.09 -5.86 9.07
CA GLU A 6 5.65 -5.71 9.08
C GLU A 6 5.25 -4.33 8.55
N LEU A 7 4.05 -4.25 8.04
CA LEU A 7 3.39 -3.02 7.61
C LEU A 7 2.10 -2.87 8.39
N THR A 8 1.88 -1.71 8.97
CA THR A 8 0.54 -1.25 9.30
C THR A 8 0.10 -0.21 8.27
N LEU A 9 -1.09 -0.38 7.71
CA LEU A 9 -1.64 0.54 6.72
C LEU A 9 -3.13 0.70 6.96
N THR A 10 -3.57 1.95 7.06
CA THR A 10 -4.98 2.32 7.08
C THR A 10 -5.30 3.24 5.92
N ALA A 11 -6.49 3.10 5.34
CA ALA A 11 -7.03 4.07 4.42
C ALA A 11 -8.42 4.51 4.88
N TRP A 12 -8.68 5.80 4.78
CA TRP A 12 -9.90 6.45 5.23
C TRP A 12 -10.48 7.33 4.13
N GLN A 13 -11.79 7.26 3.95
CA GLN A 13 -12.54 8.25 3.20
C GLN A 13 -12.95 9.35 4.18
N LEU A 14 -12.39 10.54 4.01
CA LEU A 14 -12.63 11.70 4.85
C LEU A 14 -13.80 12.55 4.34
N PRO A 15 -14.47 13.30 5.21
CA PRO A 15 -15.37 14.36 4.78
C PRO A 15 -14.67 15.37 3.88
N ALA A 16 -15.43 16.01 3.00
CA ALA A 16 -14.92 17.05 2.11
C ALA A 16 -14.14 18.14 2.88
N ASN A 17 -13.03 18.59 2.29
CA ASN A 17 -12.16 19.65 2.83
C ASN A 17 -11.40 19.28 4.14
N LYS A 18 -11.53 18.08 4.68
CA LYS A 18 -10.80 17.70 5.90
C LYS A 18 -9.29 17.76 5.70
N LEU A 19 -8.78 17.28 4.54
CA LEU A 19 -7.37 17.34 4.18
C LEU A 19 -6.86 18.75 3.81
N SER A 20 -7.76 19.74 3.71
CA SER A 20 -7.39 21.15 3.56
C SER A 20 -7.27 21.88 4.91
N SER A 21 -7.60 21.21 6.01
CA SER A 21 -7.50 21.78 7.35
C SER A 21 -6.08 21.65 7.88
N ASN A 22 -5.39 22.76 8.09
CA ASN A 22 -4.06 22.79 8.68
C ASN A 22 -4.04 22.14 10.06
N SER A 23 -5.06 22.37 10.89
CA SER A 23 -5.14 21.77 12.22
C SER A 23 -5.23 20.25 12.18
N PHE A 24 -5.95 19.69 11.20
CA PHE A 24 -6.00 18.24 11.01
C PHE A 24 -4.65 17.66 10.58
N ILE A 25 -3.96 18.32 9.64
CA ILE A 25 -2.63 17.90 9.18
C ILE A 25 -1.61 17.96 10.33
N GLU A 26 -1.65 19.02 11.13
CA GLU A 26 -0.80 19.14 12.33
C GLU A 26 -1.06 18.04 13.34
N GLN A 27 -2.33 17.69 13.60
CA GLN A 27 -2.68 16.57 14.46
C GLN A 27 -2.14 15.23 13.92
N LEU A 28 -2.24 14.98 12.60
CA LEU A 28 -1.65 13.79 11.99
C LEU A 28 -0.14 13.72 12.25
N ARG A 29 0.57 14.80 12.04
CA ARG A 29 2.03 14.87 12.24
C ARG A 29 2.44 14.72 13.70
N LEU A 30 1.67 15.32 14.60
CA LEU A 30 1.95 15.29 16.04
C LEU A 30 1.70 13.89 16.64
N HIS A 31 0.59 13.27 16.29
CA HIS A 31 0.17 12.00 16.90
C HIS A 31 0.65 10.75 16.15
N CYS A 32 1.04 10.89 14.87
CA CYS A 32 1.54 9.79 14.06
C CYS A 32 2.88 10.14 13.36
N PRO A 33 3.90 10.60 14.11
CA PRO A 33 5.15 11.12 13.52
C PRO A 33 5.98 10.05 12.78
N ARG A 34 5.70 8.77 13.02
CA ARG A 34 6.39 7.64 12.36
C ARG A 34 5.66 7.13 11.13
N GLN A 35 4.46 7.64 10.85
CA GLN A 35 3.65 7.22 9.70
C GLN A 35 3.94 8.11 8.49
N GLN A 36 3.94 7.51 7.33
CA GLN A 36 3.86 8.24 6.07
C GLN A 36 2.38 8.45 5.75
N HIS A 37 2.03 9.67 5.37
CA HIS A 37 0.67 10.05 5.02
C HIS A 37 0.56 10.41 3.54
N TRP A 38 -0.48 9.89 2.89
CA TRP A 38 -0.68 10.01 1.47
C TRP A 38 -2.14 10.37 1.16
N VAL A 39 -2.34 11.12 0.08
CA VAL A 39 -3.66 11.55 -0.40
C VAL A 39 -3.96 10.89 -1.73
N GLY A 40 -5.14 10.33 -1.86
CA GLY A 40 -5.59 9.69 -3.10
C GLY A 40 -5.55 10.66 -4.30
N VAL A 41 -5.09 10.15 -5.45
CA VAL A 41 -5.04 10.92 -6.71
C VAL A 41 -6.44 11.01 -7.32
N ASP A 42 -7.12 9.88 -7.45
CA ASP A 42 -8.46 9.80 -8.05
C ASP A 42 -9.55 10.34 -7.09
N ASN A 43 -9.30 10.20 -5.80
CA ASN A 43 -10.19 10.73 -4.76
C ASN A 43 -9.38 11.48 -3.71
N PRO A 44 -9.34 12.83 -3.78
CA PRO A 44 -8.53 13.66 -2.89
C PRO A 44 -9.01 13.68 -1.43
N ASN A 45 -10.13 13.06 -1.11
CA ASN A 45 -10.59 12.86 0.26
C ASN A 45 -10.13 11.50 0.85
N THR A 46 -9.39 10.69 0.10
CA THR A 46 -8.83 9.46 0.63
C THR A 46 -7.49 9.74 1.31
N LEU A 47 -7.39 9.45 2.59
CA LEU A 47 -6.14 9.47 3.36
C LEU A 47 -5.61 8.06 3.52
N ILE A 48 -4.34 7.83 3.17
CA ILE A 48 -3.62 6.60 3.52
C ILE A 48 -2.56 6.96 4.55
N SER A 49 -2.49 6.18 5.62
CA SER A 49 -1.43 6.24 6.61
C SER A 49 -0.74 4.89 6.70
N LEU A 50 0.57 4.86 6.56
CA LEU A 50 1.34 3.61 6.62
C LEU A 50 2.59 3.77 7.48
N GLN A 51 3.00 2.67 8.10
CA GLN A 51 4.22 2.56 8.89
C GLN A 51 4.83 1.19 8.69
N ASP A 52 6.11 1.16 8.38
CA ASP A 52 6.90 -0.08 8.46
C ASP A 52 7.36 -0.29 9.90
N THR A 53 7.25 -1.52 10.38
CA THR A 53 7.70 -1.93 11.71
C THR A 53 8.55 -3.20 11.62
N THR A 54 9.40 -3.43 12.59
CA THR A 54 9.95 -4.74 12.89
C THR A 54 9.11 -5.36 14.01
N LYS A 55 8.99 -6.68 14.04
CA LYS A 55 8.07 -7.46 14.90
C LYS A 55 8.06 -7.14 16.42
N ASN A 56 8.93 -6.24 16.87
CA ASN A 56 9.12 -5.90 18.30
C ASN A 56 8.67 -4.47 18.66
N LEU A 57 7.98 -3.76 17.78
CA LEU A 57 7.46 -2.43 18.08
C LEU A 57 5.95 -2.51 18.36
N ASP A 58 5.58 -2.06 19.55
CA ASP A 58 4.19 -1.96 19.99
C ASP A 58 3.30 -1.35 18.90
N SER A 59 2.31 -2.11 18.46
CA SER A 59 1.18 -1.61 17.68
C SER A 59 0.29 -0.79 18.62
N SER A 60 0.74 0.39 19.02
CA SER A 60 -0.10 1.32 19.77
C SER A 60 -1.34 1.67 18.94
N PRO A 61 -2.53 1.68 19.55
CA PRO A 61 -3.75 2.07 18.84
C PRO A 61 -3.56 3.47 18.24
N ASN A 62 -4.06 3.65 17.03
CA ASN A 62 -3.97 4.92 16.31
C ASN A 62 -4.62 6.04 17.14
N PRO A 63 -3.85 7.00 17.69
CA PRO A 63 -4.38 8.01 18.64
C PRO A 63 -5.30 9.05 17.97
N ILE A 64 -5.54 8.93 16.66
CA ILE A 64 -6.32 9.91 15.87
C ILE A 64 -7.79 9.52 15.74
N THR A 65 -8.30 8.55 16.48
CA THR A 65 -9.69 8.08 16.32
C THR A 65 -10.70 9.23 16.43
N SER A 66 -10.47 10.20 17.32
CA SER A 66 -11.33 11.39 17.46
C SER A 66 -11.22 12.35 16.27
N ALA A 67 -10.03 12.51 15.70
CA ALA A 67 -9.81 13.36 14.53
C ALA A 67 -10.40 12.76 13.24
N LEU A 68 -10.64 11.44 13.21
CA LEU A 68 -11.28 10.70 12.12
C LEU A 68 -12.80 10.60 12.27
N ALA A 69 -13.40 11.28 13.25
CA ALA A 69 -14.86 11.30 13.41
C ALA A 69 -15.55 11.74 12.12
N GLY A 70 -16.58 10.99 11.70
CA GLY A 70 -17.30 11.23 10.45
C GLY A 70 -16.59 10.70 9.18
N SER A 71 -15.47 10.01 9.33
CA SER A 71 -14.75 9.36 8.23
C SER A 71 -15.14 7.89 8.13
N GLU A 72 -15.07 7.33 6.92
CA GLU A 72 -15.32 5.91 6.64
C GLU A 72 -14.00 5.17 6.49
N LEU A 73 -13.85 4.03 7.17
CA LEU A 73 -12.69 3.16 7.04
C LEU A 73 -12.78 2.38 5.70
N VAL A 74 -11.82 2.60 4.82
CA VAL A 74 -11.70 1.90 3.54
C VAL A 74 -10.96 0.57 3.72
N CYS A 75 -9.83 0.59 4.42
CA CYS A 75 -9.09 -0.62 4.80
C CYS A 75 -8.22 -0.40 6.04
N ASP A 76 -7.93 -1.51 6.72
CA ASP A 76 -7.03 -1.56 7.89
C ASP A 76 -6.23 -2.86 7.80
N PHE A 77 -4.95 -2.75 7.49
CA PHE A 77 -4.04 -3.88 7.31
C PHE A 77 -2.96 -3.91 8.37
N VAL A 78 -2.74 -5.10 8.92
CA VAL A 78 -1.47 -5.51 9.50
C VAL A 78 -0.94 -6.64 8.64
N ALA A 79 0.28 -6.51 8.13
CA ALA A 79 0.78 -7.42 7.12
C ALA A 79 2.29 -7.67 7.27
N THR A 80 2.70 -8.91 6.97
CA THR A 80 4.09 -9.32 6.97
C THR A 80 4.66 -9.26 5.55
N GLN A 81 5.84 -8.68 5.40
CA GLN A 81 6.51 -8.58 4.10
C GLN A 81 7.01 -9.94 3.61
N LEU A 82 6.59 -10.31 2.40
CA LEU A 82 7.02 -11.54 1.71
C LEU A 82 8.18 -11.29 0.74
N VAL A 83 8.09 -10.21 -0.04
CA VAL A 83 9.03 -9.86 -1.11
C VAL A 83 9.33 -8.37 -1.03
N PRO A 84 10.59 -7.96 -1.07
CA PRO A 84 11.81 -8.73 -0.97
C PRO A 84 12.12 -9.26 0.43
N GLY A 85 11.26 -9.05 1.42
CA GLY A 85 11.34 -9.59 2.78
C GLY A 85 11.85 -8.61 3.83
N LYS A 86 12.77 -7.70 3.47
CA LYS A 86 13.42 -6.77 4.42
C LYS A 86 13.69 -5.40 3.77
N LEU A 87 12.65 -4.75 3.26
CA LEU A 87 12.76 -3.43 2.66
C LEU A 87 11.81 -2.45 3.34
N LEU A 88 12.33 -1.34 3.83
CA LEU A 88 11.53 -0.24 4.38
C LEU A 88 10.99 0.67 3.28
N SER A 89 10.00 1.47 3.62
CA SER A 89 9.49 2.54 2.76
C SER A 89 10.60 3.56 2.48
N PRO A 90 10.86 3.90 1.21
CA PRO A 90 11.84 4.92 0.88
C PRO A 90 11.35 6.30 1.30
N ASN A 91 12.29 7.18 1.63
CA ASN A 91 12.02 8.60 1.78
C ASN A 91 11.96 9.29 0.41
N GLY A 92 11.21 10.38 0.32
CA GLY A 92 11.19 11.25 -0.87
C GLY A 92 10.40 10.67 -2.06
N ALA A 93 9.61 9.64 -1.88
CA ALA A 93 8.73 9.15 -2.93
C ALA A 93 7.64 10.18 -3.26
N GLY A 94 7.40 10.41 -4.55
CA GLY A 94 6.37 11.32 -5.06
C GLY A 94 5.03 10.64 -5.34
N GLY A 95 4.98 9.31 -5.34
CA GLY A 95 3.77 8.51 -5.55
C GLY A 95 3.76 7.23 -4.74
N LEU A 96 2.57 6.78 -4.39
CA LEU A 96 2.30 5.49 -3.75
C LEU A 96 1.20 4.79 -4.52
N LEU A 97 1.43 3.55 -4.91
CA LEU A 97 0.37 2.67 -5.39
C LEU A 97 0.20 1.51 -4.41
N MET A 98 -0.97 1.40 -3.84
CA MET A 98 -1.42 0.26 -3.05
C MET A 98 -2.39 -0.57 -3.90
N SER A 99 -2.18 -1.88 -3.93
CA SER A 99 -3.08 -2.83 -4.57
C SER A 99 -3.26 -4.04 -3.67
N SER A 100 -4.48 -4.33 -3.29
CA SER A 100 -4.80 -5.49 -2.46
C SER A 100 -5.91 -6.33 -3.09
N LEU A 101 -5.90 -7.62 -2.79
CA LEU A 101 -6.84 -8.58 -3.37
C LEU A 101 -6.90 -9.88 -2.56
N ASN A 102 -7.92 -10.65 -2.86
CA ASN A 102 -8.01 -12.07 -2.54
C ASN A 102 -7.87 -12.91 -3.82
N ILE A 103 -7.50 -14.17 -3.64
CA ILE A 103 -7.39 -15.19 -4.69
C ILE A 103 -8.03 -16.47 -4.17
N PRO A 104 -8.73 -17.27 -4.98
CA PRO A 104 -9.21 -18.59 -4.60
C PRO A 104 -8.07 -19.49 -4.10
N GLN A 105 -8.37 -20.35 -3.15
CA GLN A 105 -7.34 -21.17 -2.49
C GLN A 105 -6.61 -22.10 -3.47
N GLU A 106 -7.30 -22.62 -4.47
CA GLU A 106 -6.73 -23.47 -5.52
C GLU A 106 -5.72 -22.76 -6.42
N ALA A 107 -5.79 -21.45 -6.52
CA ALA A 107 -4.85 -20.62 -7.30
C ALA A 107 -3.77 -19.95 -6.43
N ASP A 108 -3.78 -20.18 -5.12
CA ASP A 108 -2.92 -19.46 -4.17
C ASP A 108 -1.43 -19.73 -4.42
N GLU A 109 -1.06 -20.98 -4.67
CA GLU A 109 0.33 -21.36 -4.93
C GLU A 109 0.85 -20.71 -6.22
N GLU A 110 0.09 -20.81 -7.32
CA GLU A 110 0.45 -20.19 -8.60
C GLU A 110 0.54 -18.67 -8.49
N PHE A 111 -0.39 -18.05 -7.77
CA PHE A 111 -0.37 -16.60 -7.52
C PHE A 111 0.88 -16.17 -6.73
N ASN A 112 1.27 -16.94 -5.71
CA ASN A 112 2.47 -16.66 -4.92
C ASN A 112 3.74 -16.78 -5.78
N ALA A 113 3.85 -17.82 -6.60
CA ALA A 113 4.95 -18.00 -7.54
C ALA A 113 5.04 -16.84 -8.54
N TRP A 114 3.93 -16.51 -9.21
CA TRP A 114 3.86 -15.39 -10.14
C TRP A 114 4.28 -14.07 -9.54
N CYS A 115 3.78 -13.74 -8.34
CA CYS A 115 4.13 -12.50 -7.66
C CYS A 115 5.63 -12.42 -7.38
N THR A 116 6.24 -13.51 -6.93
CA THR A 116 7.65 -13.55 -6.51
C THR A 116 8.59 -13.59 -7.70
N GLU A 117 8.32 -14.45 -8.67
CA GLU A 117 9.22 -14.74 -9.77
C GLU A 117 9.10 -13.73 -10.91
N GLU A 118 7.89 -13.21 -11.14
CA GLU A 118 7.63 -12.32 -12.26
C GLU A 118 7.16 -10.93 -11.85
N HIS A 119 6.03 -10.80 -11.18
CA HIS A 119 5.32 -9.53 -11.07
C HIS A 119 6.11 -8.45 -10.31
N VAL A 120 6.51 -8.75 -9.07
CA VAL A 120 7.27 -7.79 -8.25
C VAL A 120 8.65 -7.56 -8.84
N ALA A 121 9.30 -8.61 -9.35
CA ALA A 121 10.62 -8.52 -9.97
C ALA A 121 10.62 -7.65 -11.23
N ARG A 122 9.60 -7.73 -12.08
CA ARG A 122 9.46 -6.89 -13.28
C ARG A 122 9.16 -5.44 -12.91
N LEU A 123 8.19 -5.23 -12.02
CA LEU A 123 7.79 -3.89 -11.60
C LEU A 123 8.92 -3.14 -10.86
N SER A 124 9.73 -3.83 -10.07
CA SER A 124 10.87 -3.21 -9.39
C SER A 124 11.94 -2.64 -10.34
N ARG A 125 11.94 -3.05 -11.61
CA ARG A 125 12.86 -2.58 -12.66
C ARG A 125 12.28 -1.46 -13.51
N VAL A 126 11.02 -1.10 -13.33
CA VAL A 126 10.40 -0.01 -14.10
C VAL A 126 11.03 1.32 -13.68
N PRO A 127 11.49 2.16 -14.61
CA PRO A 127 12.02 3.49 -14.28
C PRO A 127 11.02 4.29 -13.46
N GLY A 128 11.48 4.84 -12.35
CA GLY A 128 10.65 5.60 -11.41
C GLY A 128 9.99 4.76 -10.32
N VAL A 129 10.11 3.44 -10.32
CA VAL A 129 9.74 2.60 -9.18
C VAL A 129 10.90 2.61 -8.18
N LEU A 130 10.65 3.17 -7.00
CA LEU A 130 11.65 3.31 -5.93
C LEU A 130 11.66 2.08 -5.02
N SER A 131 10.50 1.46 -4.81
CA SER A 131 10.38 0.16 -4.15
C SER A 131 9.12 -0.57 -4.61
N ALA A 132 9.23 -1.91 -4.72
CA ALA A 132 8.12 -2.81 -4.98
C ALA A 132 8.13 -3.87 -3.87
N ARG A 133 7.06 -3.93 -3.09
CA ARG A 133 6.96 -4.79 -1.91
C ARG A 133 5.64 -5.52 -1.90
N ARG A 134 5.70 -6.76 -1.44
CA ARG A 134 4.54 -7.62 -1.31
C ARG A 134 4.38 -8.11 0.11
N TYR A 135 3.14 -8.15 0.57
CA TYR A 135 2.79 -8.52 1.94
C TYR A 135 1.67 -9.56 1.94
N LYS A 136 1.67 -10.38 3.00
CA LYS A 136 0.53 -11.19 3.41
C LYS A 136 -0.06 -10.60 4.68
N THR A 137 -1.37 -10.36 4.67
CA THR A 137 -2.05 -9.74 5.81
C THR A 137 -2.23 -10.75 6.95
N THR A 138 -2.08 -10.27 8.17
CA THR A 138 -2.48 -10.95 9.40
C THR A 138 -3.78 -10.36 9.94
N LYS A 139 -4.11 -9.13 9.50
CA LYS A 139 -5.36 -8.44 9.75
C LYS A 139 -5.79 -7.69 8.49
N GLY A 140 -7.06 -7.75 8.12
CA GLY A 140 -7.65 -7.07 6.97
C GLY A 140 -8.57 -8.00 6.17
N VAL A 141 -9.33 -7.42 5.25
CA VAL A 141 -10.24 -8.17 4.37
C VAL A 141 -9.48 -8.89 3.26
N GLN A 142 -8.54 -8.19 2.61
CA GLN A 142 -7.72 -8.75 1.55
C GLN A 142 -6.51 -9.47 2.14
N ARG A 143 -6.23 -10.67 1.62
CA ARG A 143 -5.13 -11.54 2.07
C ARG A 143 -3.76 -11.07 1.59
N TYR A 144 -3.71 -10.37 0.45
CA TYR A 144 -2.47 -9.90 -0.15
C TYR A 144 -2.49 -8.41 -0.42
N VAL A 145 -1.37 -7.74 -0.13
CA VAL A 145 -1.14 -6.32 -0.42
C VAL A 145 0.18 -6.18 -1.18
N ASN A 146 0.14 -5.49 -2.31
CA ASN A 146 1.33 -5.01 -3.01
C ASN A 146 1.43 -3.50 -2.82
N LEU A 147 2.62 -3.01 -2.52
CA LEU A 147 2.90 -1.62 -2.25
C LEU A 147 4.08 -1.15 -3.08
N TYR A 148 3.86 -0.12 -3.90
CA TYR A 148 4.86 0.46 -4.77
C TYR A 148 5.06 1.92 -4.40
N HIS A 149 6.30 2.29 -4.04
CA HIS A 149 6.69 3.69 -3.95
C HIS A 149 7.27 4.12 -5.29
N LEU A 150 6.80 5.24 -5.78
CA LEU A 150 7.07 5.76 -7.11
C LEU A 150 7.71 7.14 -7.01
N SER A 151 8.52 7.52 -8.00
CA SER A 151 9.02 8.88 -8.11
C SER A 151 7.89 9.90 -8.34
N SER A 152 6.82 9.47 -9.01
CA SER A 152 5.57 10.22 -9.17
C SER A 152 4.41 9.27 -9.48
N PRO A 153 3.14 9.69 -9.29
CA PRO A 153 1.97 8.86 -9.61
C PRO A 153 1.90 8.43 -11.08
N GLU A 154 2.43 9.23 -12.00
CA GLU A 154 2.37 8.99 -13.45
C GLU A 154 3.18 7.76 -13.89
N VAL A 155 4.15 7.32 -13.07
CA VAL A 155 4.96 6.11 -13.35
C VAL A 155 4.07 4.90 -13.64
N GLN A 156 2.95 4.74 -12.91
CA GLN A 156 2.03 3.62 -13.11
C GLN A 156 1.24 3.68 -14.44
N ALA A 157 1.25 4.80 -15.13
CA ALA A 157 0.64 4.96 -16.45
C ALA A 157 1.65 4.86 -17.60
N SER A 158 2.95 4.74 -17.29
CA SER A 158 4.02 4.66 -18.29
C SER A 158 3.94 3.38 -19.15
N GLU A 159 4.46 3.44 -20.37
CA GLU A 159 4.53 2.26 -21.24
C GLU A 159 5.36 1.14 -20.61
N LYS A 160 6.46 1.48 -19.91
CA LYS A 160 7.29 0.50 -19.19
C LYS A 160 6.53 -0.21 -18.07
N TRP A 161 5.66 0.50 -17.37
CA TRP A 161 4.77 -0.12 -16.39
C TRP A 161 3.78 -1.09 -17.09
N LYS A 162 3.14 -0.63 -18.18
CA LYS A 162 2.19 -1.45 -18.93
C LYS A 162 2.85 -2.72 -19.48
N GLU A 163 4.07 -2.62 -20.04
CA GLU A 163 4.86 -3.76 -20.49
C GLU A 163 5.17 -4.73 -19.33
N ALA A 164 5.49 -4.19 -18.14
CA ALA A 164 5.84 -5.00 -16.98
C ALA A 164 4.65 -5.79 -16.42
N VAL A 165 3.44 -5.22 -16.43
CA VAL A 165 2.24 -5.86 -15.87
C VAL A 165 1.49 -6.75 -16.89
N ASN A 166 1.72 -6.57 -18.19
CA ASN A 166 0.99 -7.30 -19.24
C ASN A 166 1.82 -8.49 -19.75
N THR A 167 1.78 -9.60 -19.02
CA THR A 167 2.43 -10.86 -19.37
C THR A 167 1.39 -11.95 -19.59
N PRO A 168 1.72 -13.04 -20.30
CA PRO A 168 0.82 -14.18 -20.42
C PRO A 168 0.39 -14.76 -19.09
N TRP A 169 1.31 -14.79 -18.10
CA TRP A 169 1.02 -15.30 -16.77
C TRP A 169 0.05 -14.37 -16.01
N SER A 170 0.28 -13.06 -16.04
CA SER A 170 -0.64 -12.10 -15.41
C SER A 170 -2.04 -12.14 -16.07
N THR A 171 -2.12 -12.33 -17.39
CA THR A 171 -3.39 -12.42 -18.12
C THR A 171 -4.20 -13.63 -17.68
N ARG A 172 -3.54 -14.77 -17.40
CA ARG A 172 -4.20 -15.98 -16.89
C ARG A 172 -4.72 -15.82 -15.47
N LEU A 173 -3.96 -15.12 -14.59
CA LEU A 173 -4.32 -14.99 -13.17
C LEU A 173 -5.34 -13.88 -12.87
N ARG A 174 -5.35 -12.78 -13.64
CA ARG A 174 -6.22 -11.62 -13.38
C ARG A 174 -7.71 -11.94 -13.26
N PRO A 175 -8.32 -12.85 -14.03
CA PRO A 175 -9.73 -13.21 -13.88
C PRO A 175 -10.07 -13.82 -12.51
N LEU A 176 -9.06 -14.35 -11.79
CA LEU A 176 -9.22 -14.99 -10.49
C LEU A 176 -9.14 -14.00 -9.32
N PHE A 177 -8.79 -12.74 -9.59
CA PHE A 177 -8.65 -11.72 -8.54
C PHE A 177 -10.01 -11.25 -8.04
N VAL A 178 -10.27 -11.42 -6.75
CA VAL A 178 -11.49 -10.99 -6.07
C VAL A 178 -11.19 -9.93 -4.99
N ASP A 179 -12.20 -9.21 -4.55
CA ASP A 179 -12.13 -8.18 -3.51
C ASP A 179 -11.02 -7.15 -3.77
N LYS A 180 -10.85 -6.75 -5.01
CA LYS A 180 -9.77 -5.85 -5.43
C LYS A 180 -9.96 -4.46 -4.87
N LEU A 181 -8.92 -3.95 -4.19
CA LEU A 181 -8.82 -2.56 -3.80
C LEU A 181 -7.51 -2.00 -4.35
N ARG A 182 -7.59 -0.86 -5.05
CA ARG A 182 -6.43 -0.19 -5.62
C ARG A 182 -6.53 1.31 -5.36
N ILE A 183 -5.49 1.88 -4.76
CA ILE A 183 -5.41 3.31 -4.48
C ILE A 183 -4.06 3.82 -4.98
N LEU A 184 -4.11 4.83 -5.86
CA LEU A 184 -2.96 5.64 -6.25
C LEU A 184 -2.97 6.91 -5.43
N ALA A 185 -1.83 7.29 -4.85
CA ALA A 185 -1.75 8.41 -3.94
C ALA A 185 -0.48 9.24 -4.14
N ARG A 186 -0.50 10.48 -3.67
CA ARG A 186 0.63 11.41 -3.58
C ARG A 186 0.92 11.75 -2.12
N PRO A 187 2.12 12.21 -1.77
CA PRO A 187 2.42 12.60 -0.40
C PRO A 187 1.47 13.69 0.11
N LEU A 188 1.03 13.55 1.35
CA LEU A 188 0.36 14.64 2.07
C LEU A 188 1.41 15.71 2.38
N LYS A 189 1.24 16.89 1.81
CA LYS A 189 2.15 18.05 1.99
C LYS A 189 1.90 18.79 3.30
#